data_3db97f5f460abe5254d5de62339ac384
#
_entry.id   3db97f5f460abe5254d5de62339ac384
#
_cell.length_a   1.000
_cell.length_b   1.000
_cell.length_c   1.000
_cell.angle_alpha   90.00
_cell.angle_beta   90.00
_cell.angle_gamma   90.00
#
_symmetry.space_group_name_H-M   'P 1'
#
loop_
_entity.id
_entity.type
_entity.pdbx_description
1 polymer ?
#
loop_
_entity_poly.entity_id
_entity_poly.type
_entity_poly.pdbx_seq_one_letter_code
_entity_poly.pdbx_strand_id
1 'polypeptide(L)'
;MASIFTADFDIQRIVDELGIVRKQKIVPGKTLVIFDEIQACPEALTSLKYFQENLPELHVVCAGSLLGVALKRNNISFPVGKVERLKMYPMSFKEFLLANGYEALLEGIKKYDAKEPLPELYTAPLTKELKYYYLVGGLPEVVSRWVETHDFSEVAALQDNILEDYANDFAKYAPNNDVPKINWIWQSVPQQLAKENNKFFFSHVKEGKRSKDLEDALEWLKNAGLVTALELVNNPELPLSFNADASYFKVYLADVGLLCRRCGLNADTVLTESALYKNFKGALTENYVLTELIKLKIAPYFWRSGNTAELDFLFEDKNQIVPVEAKAEIHTRAKSYSLFCKKYQPRIGFKMSMKNIGINNDGDTETVSLPLYLLWNLKSYLH
;
A
#
# COMPACT_ATOMS: atom_id res chain seq x y z
N MET A 1 -0.02 33.34 6.81
CA MET A 1 0.19 32.89 5.43
C MET A 1 -1.11 32.64 4.67
N ALA A 2 -2.16 32.08 5.28
CA ALA A 2 -3.43 31.89 4.60
C ALA A 2 -4.00 33.20 3.99
N SER A 3 -3.81 34.34 4.66
CA SER A 3 -4.27 35.66 4.18
C SER A 3 -3.74 36.04 2.79
N ILE A 4 -2.59 35.51 2.38
CA ILE A 4 -2.01 35.72 1.04
C ILE A 4 -2.93 35.16 -0.05
N PHE A 5 -3.60 34.03 0.23
CA PHE A 5 -4.47 33.33 -0.74
C PHE A 5 -5.93 33.74 -0.66
N THR A 6 -6.38 34.40 0.41
CA THR A 6 -7.79 34.78 0.62
C THR A 6 -8.13 36.10 0.02
N ALA A 7 -7.17 36.96 -0.35
CA ALA A 7 -7.41 38.28 -0.92
C ALA A 7 -7.92 38.21 -2.38
N ASP A 8 -7.21 37.52 -3.23
CA ASP A 8 -7.50 37.24 -4.62
C ASP A 8 -6.59 36.10 -5.16
N PHE A 9 -6.70 35.78 -6.44
CA PHE A 9 -5.85 34.78 -7.13
C PHE A 9 -4.87 35.45 -8.12
N ASP A 10 -4.38 36.65 -7.83
CA ASP A 10 -3.28 37.27 -8.57
C ASP A 10 -1.98 36.57 -8.19
N ILE A 11 -1.48 35.75 -9.11
CA ILE A 11 -0.31 34.89 -8.86
C ILE A 11 0.97 35.70 -8.69
N GLN A 12 1.11 36.83 -9.40
CA GLN A 12 2.30 37.68 -9.24
C GLN A 12 2.36 38.27 -7.83
N ARG A 13 1.25 38.80 -7.34
CA ARG A 13 1.12 39.31 -5.95
C ARG A 13 1.42 38.20 -4.93
N ILE A 14 0.80 37.01 -5.13
CA ILE A 14 1.01 35.87 -4.21
C ILE A 14 2.50 35.49 -4.14
N VAL A 15 3.17 35.41 -5.28
CA VAL A 15 4.62 35.06 -5.37
C VAL A 15 5.47 36.11 -4.69
N ASP A 16 5.17 37.40 -4.92
CA ASP A 16 5.93 38.53 -4.33
C ASP A 16 5.75 38.54 -2.81
N GLU A 17 4.51 38.38 -2.31
CA GLU A 17 4.23 38.33 -0.86
C GLU A 17 4.86 37.10 -0.19
N LEU A 18 4.84 35.92 -0.83
CA LEU A 18 5.55 34.73 -0.35
C LEU A 18 7.04 34.98 -0.26
N GLY A 19 7.61 35.64 -1.29
CA GLY A 19 9.02 36.05 -1.30
C GLY A 19 9.39 36.94 -0.14
N ILE A 20 8.55 37.95 0.15
CA ILE A 20 8.73 38.87 1.28
C ILE A 20 8.69 38.11 2.62
N VAL A 21 7.64 37.27 2.82
CA VAL A 21 7.47 36.52 4.07
C VAL A 21 8.62 35.54 4.31
N ARG A 22 9.11 34.90 3.26
CA ARG A 22 10.23 33.95 3.34
C ARG A 22 11.61 34.61 3.26
N LYS A 23 11.67 35.93 3.02
CA LYS A 23 12.92 36.66 2.81
C LYS A 23 13.79 36.05 1.71
N GLN A 24 13.14 35.55 0.68
CA GLN A 24 13.80 34.83 -0.43
C GLN A 24 13.12 35.19 -1.75
N LYS A 25 13.91 35.59 -2.75
CA LYS A 25 13.38 35.87 -4.08
C LYS A 25 12.94 34.58 -4.77
N ILE A 26 11.69 34.55 -5.22
CA ILE A 26 11.15 33.47 -6.03
C ILE A 26 11.41 33.79 -7.50
N VAL A 27 12.09 32.90 -8.19
CA VAL A 27 12.46 33.08 -9.60
C VAL A 27 11.88 31.92 -10.41
N PRO A 28 10.92 32.16 -11.33
CA PRO A 28 10.38 31.15 -12.22
C PRO A 28 11.50 30.39 -12.97
N GLY A 29 11.33 29.09 -13.14
CA GLY A 29 12.31 28.22 -13.76
C GLY A 29 13.56 27.87 -12.90
N LYS A 30 13.73 28.50 -11.71
CA LYS A 30 14.84 28.25 -10.79
C LYS A 30 14.42 27.92 -9.36
N THR A 31 13.25 28.38 -8.94
CA THR A 31 12.73 28.17 -7.58
C THR A 31 11.65 27.09 -7.59
N LEU A 32 11.76 26.14 -6.68
CA LEU A 32 10.68 25.21 -6.34
C LEU A 32 9.91 25.75 -5.14
N VAL A 33 8.62 25.97 -5.31
CA VAL A 33 7.71 26.34 -4.22
C VAL A 33 7.03 25.08 -3.69
N ILE A 34 7.12 24.84 -2.38
CA ILE A 34 6.49 23.69 -1.73
C ILE A 34 5.44 24.20 -0.74
N PHE A 35 4.17 23.82 -0.96
CA PHE A 35 3.09 24.01 -0.02
C PHE A 35 2.84 22.70 0.74
N ASP A 36 3.24 22.69 2.00
CA ASP A 36 2.98 21.56 2.89
C ASP A 36 1.65 21.72 3.60
N GLU A 37 0.95 20.61 3.87
CA GLU A 37 -0.39 20.58 4.48
C GLU A 37 -1.39 21.49 3.76
N ILE A 38 -1.40 21.45 2.41
CA ILE A 38 -2.19 22.37 1.59
C ILE A 38 -3.69 22.33 1.90
N GLN A 39 -4.21 21.21 2.43
CA GLN A 39 -5.60 21.07 2.85
C GLN A 39 -5.98 22.03 3.99
N ALA A 40 -5.01 22.55 4.72
CA ALA A 40 -5.24 23.55 5.76
C ALA A 40 -5.64 24.95 5.20
N CYS A 41 -5.42 25.18 3.87
CA CYS A 41 -5.77 26.43 3.19
C CYS A 41 -6.46 26.11 1.85
N PRO A 42 -7.80 26.02 1.82
CA PRO A 42 -8.58 25.71 0.61
C PRO A 42 -8.31 26.66 -0.57
N GLU A 43 -8.06 27.92 -0.28
CA GLU A 43 -7.76 28.95 -1.28
C GLU A 43 -6.41 28.69 -1.94
N ALA A 44 -5.41 28.21 -1.18
CA ALA A 44 -4.12 27.83 -1.75
C ALA A 44 -4.27 26.65 -2.73
N LEU A 45 -5.13 25.68 -2.42
CA LEU A 45 -5.42 24.58 -3.32
C LEU A 45 -6.12 25.07 -4.60
N THR A 46 -7.07 26.00 -4.48
CA THR A 46 -7.76 26.63 -5.62
C THR A 46 -6.78 27.44 -6.47
N SER A 47 -5.80 28.09 -5.87
CA SER A 47 -4.80 28.92 -6.58
C SER A 47 -3.91 28.12 -7.51
N LEU A 48 -3.76 26.79 -7.33
CA LEU A 48 -2.94 25.94 -8.19
C LEU A 48 -3.32 26.02 -9.67
N LYS A 49 -4.63 26.18 -9.94
CA LYS A 49 -5.13 26.41 -11.31
C LYS A 49 -4.48 27.64 -11.92
N TYR A 50 -4.47 28.72 -11.17
CA TYR A 50 -3.97 30.02 -11.64
C TYR A 50 -2.44 30.04 -11.71
N PHE A 51 -1.72 29.31 -10.85
CA PHE A 51 -0.27 29.10 -11.01
C PHE A 51 0.04 28.49 -12.37
N GLN A 52 -0.67 27.41 -12.75
CA GLN A 52 -0.46 26.76 -14.04
C GLN A 52 -0.84 27.64 -15.24
N GLU A 53 -1.90 28.47 -15.12
CA GLU A 53 -2.37 29.31 -16.22
C GLU A 53 -1.55 30.59 -16.39
N ASN A 54 -1.12 31.22 -15.28
CA ASN A 54 -0.52 32.56 -15.32
C ASN A 54 1.01 32.56 -15.10
N LEU A 55 1.58 31.48 -14.53
CA LEU A 55 3.01 31.37 -14.27
C LEU A 55 3.51 29.92 -14.42
N PRO A 56 3.34 29.30 -15.60
CA PRO A 56 3.63 27.89 -15.81
C PRO A 56 5.11 27.51 -15.63
N GLU A 57 6.01 28.49 -15.70
CA GLU A 57 7.45 28.30 -15.49
C GLU A 57 7.82 28.13 -14.00
N LEU A 58 6.93 28.47 -13.07
CA LEU A 58 7.18 28.29 -11.66
C LEU A 58 6.84 26.85 -11.25
N HIS A 59 7.83 26.14 -10.72
CA HIS A 59 7.65 24.78 -10.21
C HIS A 59 6.97 24.84 -8.84
N VAL A 60 5.77 24.27 -8.75
CA VAL A 60 4.98 24.21 -7.52
C VAL A 60 4.66 22.76 -7.18
N VAL A 61 4.97 22.35 -5.97
CA VAL A 61 4.63 21.04 -5.40
C VAL A 61 3.78 21.26 -4.15
N CYS A 62 2.74 20.45 -4.01
CA CYS A 62 1.87 20.50 -2.84
C CYS A 62 1.83 19.13 -2.16
N ALA A 63 1.97 19.12 -0.85
CA ALA A 63 1.82 17.93 -0.04
C ALA A 63 0.60 18.06 0.89
N GLY A 64 -0.02 16.92 1.20
CA GLY A 64 -1.12 16.88 2.16
C GLY A 64 -1.46 15.43 2.52
N SER A 65 -1.36 15.09 3.80
CA SER A 65 -1.53 13.72 4.31
C SER A 65 -2.96 13.19 4.15
N LEU A 66 -3.96 14.06 4.26
CA LEU A 66 -5.39 13.72 4.20
C LEU A 66 -6.12 14.44 3.06
N LEU A 67 -5.41 14.73 1.96
CA LEU A 67 -5.95 15.49 0.84
C LEU A 67 -7.24 14.86 0.28
N GLY A 68 -7.28 13.53 0.16
CA GLY A 68 -8.46 12.79 -0.31
C GLY A 68 -9.70 12.98 0.59
N VAL A 69 -9.49 13.10 1.90
CA VAL A 69 -10.57 13.37 2.88
C VAL A 69 -10.99 14.82 2.85
N ALA A 70 -10.02 15.74 2.84
CA ALA A 70 -10.27 17.19 2.87
C ALA A 70 -11.04 17.68 1.63
N LEU A 71 -10.72 17.14 0.46
CA LEU A 71 -11.41 17.48 -0.80
C LEU A 71 -12.90 17.11 -0.76
N LYS A 72 -13.24 15.95 -0.22
CA LYS A 72 -14.64 15.52 -0.09
C LYS A 72 -15.42 16.35 0.94
N ARG A 73 -14.77 16.69 2.08
CA ARG A 73 -15.44 17.37 3.20
C ARG A 73 -15.78 18.83 2.90
N ASN A 74 -14.89 19.56 2.22
CA ASN A 74 -14.97 21.01 2.10
C ASN A 74 -15.58 21.48 0.77
N ASN A 75 -16.12 20.59 -0.08
CA ASN A 75 -16.58 20.92 -1.44
C ASN A 75 -15.55 21.75 -2.24
N ILE A 76 -14.26 21.54 -1.98
CA ILE A 76 -13.19 22.30 -2.63
C ILE A 76 -13.12 21.86 -4.09
N SER A 77 -13.19 22.82 -5.00
CA SER A 77 -12.96 22.56 -6.42
C SER A 77 -11.50 22.19 -6.63
N PHE A 78 -11.25 20.92 -6.90
CA PHE A 78 -9.92 20.47 -7.29
C PHE A 78 -9.62 20.93 -8.72
N PRO A 79 -8.45 21.50 -9.02
CA PRO A 79 -8.09 22.00 -10.35
C PRO A 79 -7.82 20.86 -11.34
N VAL A 80 -8.89 20.21 -11.80
CA VAL A 80 -8.84 19.06 -12.72
C VAL A 80 -8.14 19.46 -14.02
N GLY A 81 -7.20 18.64 -14.48
CA GLY A 81 -6.44 18.89 -15.72
C GLY A 81 -5.34 19.94 -15.61
N LYS A 82 -5.16 20.58 -14.44
CA LYS A 82 -4.15 21.63 -14.19
C LYS A 82 -3.05 21.19 -13.22
N VAL A 83 -3.22 20.05 -12.58
CA VAL A 83 -2.28 19.46 -11.63
C VAL A 83 -2.09 17.99 -11.92
N GLU A 84 -0.89 17.50 -11.73
CA GLU A 84 -0.56 16.09 -11.74
C GLU A 84 -0.58 15.55 -10.31
N ARG A 85 -1.16 14.36 -10.10
CA ARG A 85 -1.24 13.73 -8.78
C ARG A 85 -0.21 12.63 -8.65
N LEU A 86 0.67 12.75 -7.66
CA LEU A 86 1.58 11.71 -7.26
C LEU A 86 1.12 11.12 -5.93
N LYS A 87 0.75 9.84 -5.93
CA LYS A 87 0.39 9.13 -4.70
C LYS A 87 1.66 8.53 -4.10
N MET A 88 1.99 8.97 -2.88
CA MET A 88 3.09 8.39 -2.10
C MET A 88 2.57 7.17 -1.35
N TYR A 89 3.32 6.09 -1.42
CA TYR A 89 3.10 4.86 -0.66
C TYR A 89 4.22 4.67 0.35
N PRO A 90 4.05 3.86 1.40
CA PRO A 90 5.20 3.38 2.17
C PRO A 90 6.26 2.78 1.25
N MET A 91 7.53 2.88 1.60
CA MET A 91 8.65 2.35 0.82
C MET A 91 8.41 0.87 0.51
N SER A 92 8.68 0.46 -0.73
CA SER A 92 8.69 -0.96 -1.12
C SER A 92 9.85 -1.71 -0.46
N PHE A 93 9.79 -3.04 -0.46
CA PHE A 93 10.90 -3.83 0.05
C PHE A 93 12.22 -3.54 -0.70
N LYS A 94 12.15 -3.27 -1.99
CA LYS A 94 13.33 -2.86 -2.77
C LYS A 94 13.90 -1.51 -2.30
N GLU A 95 13.05 -0.52 -2.03
CA GLU A 95 13.48 0.79 -1.50
C GLU A 95 14.02 0.65 -0.07
N PHE A 96 13.44 -0.22 0.75
CA PHE A 96 13.98 -0.57 2.06
C PHE A 96 15.39 -1.16 1.95
N LEU A 97 15.64 -2.08 1.02
CA LEU A 97 16.99 -2.61 0.77
C LEU A 97 17.97 -1.52 0.35
N LEU A 98 17.56 -0.59 -0.53
CA LEU A 98 18.39 0.55 -0.93
C LEU A 98 18.73 1.44 0.28
N ALA A 99 17.74 1.76 1.12
CA ALA A 99 17.96 2.55 2.33
C ALA A 99 18.93 1.86 3.32
N ASN A 100 19.01 0.53 3.30
CA ASN A 100 19.92 -0.27 4.14
C ASN A 100 21.27 -0.59 3.46
N GLY A 101 21.61 0.05 2.33
CA GLY A 101 22.92 -0.08 1.68
C GLY A 101 23.12 -1.38 0.88
N TYR A 102 22.05 -2.00 0.39
CA TYR A 102 22.10 -3.23 -0.42
C TYR A 102 22.19 -2.99 -1.94
N GLU A 103 22.68 -1.82 -2.40
CA GLU A 103 22.81 -1.50 -3.82
C GLU A 103 23.62 -2.55 -4.58
N ALA A 104 24.77 -2.96 -4.04
CA ALA A 104 25.63 -3.96 -4.67
C ALA A 104 24.94 -5.34 -4.82
N LEU A 105 24.12 -5.73 -3.82
CA LEU A 105 23.31 -6.94 -3.88
C LEU A 105 22.29 -6.86 -5.01
N LEU A 106 21.57 -5.75 -5.10
CA LEU A 106 20.54 -5.51 -6.13
C LEU A 106 21.14 -5.45 -7.54
N GLU A 107 22.30 -4.84 -7.71
CA GLU A 107 23.03 -4.85 -8.98
C GLU A 107 23.56 -6.25 -9.33
N GLY A 108 23.98 -7.01 -8.32
CA GLY A 108 24.40 -8.41 -8.50
C GLY A 108 23.28 -9.29 -9.04
N ILE A 109 22.07 -9.13 -8.51
CA ILE A 109 20.87 -9.89 -8.93
C ILE A 109 20.52 -9.66 -10.41
N LYS A 110 20.70 -8.44 -10.93
CA LYS A 110 20.43 -8.10 -12.34
C LYS A 110 21.27 -8.90 -13.34
N LYS A 111 22.35 -9.53 -12.89
CA LYS A 111 23.24 -10.35 -13.75
C LYS A 111 22.70 -11.75 -14.00
N TYR A 112 21.69 -12.16 -13.21
CA TYR A 112 21.07 -13.46 -13.37
C TYR A 112 19.84 -13.38 -14.25
N ASP A 113 19.60 -14.42 -15.03
CA ASP A 113 18.35 -14.54 -15.78
C ASP A 113 17.18 -14.60 -14.78
N ALA A 114 16.12 -13.88 -15.12
CA ALA A 114 14.91 -13.87 -14.29
C ALA A 114 14.28 -15.26 -14.12
N LYS A 115 14.67 -16.25 -14.93
CA LYS A 115 14.18 -17.63 -14.90
C LYS A 115 15.06 -18.60 -14.12
N GLU A 116 16.25 -18.16 -13.72
CA GLU A 116 17.23 -19.01 -13.03
C GLU A 116 17.17 -18.81 -11.51
N PRO A 117 17.35 -19.91 -10.72
CA PRO A 117 17.46 -19.81 -9.28
C PRO A 117 18.65 -18.94 -8.87
N LEU A 118 18.46 -18.06 -7.92
CA LEU A 118 19.55 -17.27 -7.35
C LEU A 118 20.42 -18.12 -6.40
N PRO A 119 21.75 -17.92 -6.42
CA PRO A 119 22.65 -18.51 -5.41
C PRO A 119 22.29 -18.07 -3.98
N GLU A 120 22.67 -18.90 -3.00
CA GLU A 120 22.43 -18.64 -1.58
C GLU A 120 23.05 -17.31 -1.11
N LEU A 121 24.16 -16.89 -1.70
CA LEU A 121 24.79 -15.59 -1.48
C LEU A 121 23.79 -14.43 -1.56
N TYR A 122 22.79 -14.52 -2.44
CA TYR A 122 21.75 -13.50 -2.62
C TYR A 122 20.50 -13.83 -1.82
N THR A 123 20.07 -15.10 -1.78
CA THR A 123 18.78 -15.45 -1.17
C THR A 123 18.81 -15.40 0.35
N ALA A 124 19.94 -15.71 0.99
CA ALA A 124 20.05 -15.67 2.45
C ALA A 124 19.88 -14.24 3.02
N PRO A 125 20.62 -13.21 2.56
CA PRO A 125 20.41 -11.85 3.03
C PRO A 125 19.01 -11.33 2.68
N LEU A 126 18.48 -11.59 1.47
CA LEU A 126 17.13 -11.15 1.09
C LEU A 126 16.04 -11.74 1.98
N THR A 127 16.19 -13.03 2.35
CA THR A 127 15.26 -13.70 3.26
C THR A 127 15.29 -13.08 4.66
N LYS A 128 16.47 -12.74 5.16
CA LYS A 128 16.66 -12.07 6.45
C LYS A 128 16.05 -10.67 6.43
N GLU A 129 16.37 -9.88 5.42
CA GLU A 129 15.90 -8.51 5.29
C GLU A 129 14.38 -8.43 5.08
N LEU A 130 13.76 -9.43 4.43
CA LEU A 130 12.31 -9.49 4.32
C LEU A 130 11.63 -9.66 5.69
N LYS A 131 12.22 -10.45 6.61
CA LYS A 131 11.72 -10.53 7.99
C LYS A 131 11.87 -9.20 8.73
N TYR A 132 12.96 -8.49 8.49
CA TYR A 132 13.17 -7.14 9.05
C TYR A 132 12.16 -6.15 8.48
N TYR A 133 11.88 -6.21 7.19
CA TYR A 133 10.85 -5.39 6.58
C TYR A 133 9.44 -5.68 7.13
N TYR A 134 9.13 -6.93 7.49
CA TYR A 134 7.85 -7.23 8.16
C TYR A 134 7.76 -6.60 9.55
N LEU A 135 8.87 -6.39 10.24
CA LEU A 135 8.93 -5.73 11.54
C LEU A 135 8.94 -4.20 11.42
N VAL A 136 9.74 -3.69 10.50
CA VAL A 136 9.97 -2.24 10.33
C VAL A 136 8.88 -1.59 9.48
N GLY A 137 8.46 -2.26 8.41
CA GLY A 137 7.57 -1.69 7.40
C GLY A 137 8.30 -0.78 6.41
N GLY A 138 7.50 0.00 5.69
CA GLY A 138 7.99 0.93 4.67
C GLY A 138 7.75 2.41 5.00
N LEU A 139 7.29 2.77 6.20
CA LEU A 139 7.14 4.18 6.57
C LEU A 139 8.52 4.85 6.65
N PRO A 140 8.77 5.95 5.89
CA PRO A 140 10.11 6.52 5.74
C PRO A 140 10.79 6.86 7.07
N GLU A 141 10.06 7.43 8.02
CA GLU A 141 10.57 7.79 9.35
C GLU A 141 10.99 6.54 10.13
N VAL A 142 10.21 5.46 10.07
CA VAL A 142 10.52 4.19 10.74
C VAL A 142 11.73 3.52 10.08
N VAL A 143 11.81 3.55 8.76
CA VAL A 143 12.98 3.03 8.02
C VAL A 143 14.24 3.83 8.35
N SER A 144 14.16 5.17 8.42
CA SER A 144 15.30 6.01 8.81
C SER A 144 15.78 5.64 10.21
N ARG A 145 14.87 5.51 11.19
CA ARG A 145 15.21 5.09 12.54
C ARG A 145 15.90 3.72 12.59
N TRP A 146 15.38 2.77 11.81
CA TRP A 146 15.97 1.45 11.68
C TRP A 146 17.40 1.51 11.12
N VAL A 147 17.61 2.26 10.04
CA VAL A 147 18.94 2.42 9.40
C VAL A 147 19.95 3.06 10.36
N GLU A 148 19.52 4.02 11.18
CA GLU A 148 20.37 4.72 12.14
C GLU A 148 20.76 3.86 13.35
N THR A 149 19.83 3.05 13.86
CA THR A 149 19.99 2.41 15.18
C THR A 149 20.10 0.89 15.11
N HIS A 150 19.51 0.25 14.13
CA HIS A 150 19.30 -1.20 14.08
C HIS A 150 18.65 -1.77 15.36
N ASP A 151 17.85 -0.96 16.06
CA ASP A 151 17.17 -1.33 17.29
C ASP A 151 15.66 -1.45 17.07
N PHE A 152 15.16 -2.68 17.17
CA PHE A 152 13.73 -2.97 17.05
C PHE A 152 12.88 -2.35 18.18
N SER A 153 13.46 -2.03 19.33
CA SER A 153 12.74 -1.40 20.41
C SER A 153 12.43 0.06 20.08
N GLU A 154 13.38 0.77 19.46
CA GLU A 154 13.17 2.14 18.99
C GLU A 154 12.17 2.18 17.82
N VAL A 155 12.27 1.22 16.90
CA VAL A 155 11.29 1.04 15.81
C VAL A 155 9.88 0.85 16.38
N ALA A 156 9.73 -0.06 17.36
CA ALA A 156 8.44 -0.34 17.97
C ALA A 156 7.84 0.89 18.68
N ALA A 157 8.66 1.63 19.43
CA ALA A 157 8.23 2.87 20.10
C ALA A 157 7.75 3.92 19.09
N LEU A 158 8.48 4.08 17.97
CA LEU A 158 8.07 5.01 16.91
C LEU A 158 6.78 4.58 16.22
N GLN A 159 6.62 3.28 15.96
CA GLN A 159 5.37 2.75 15.38
C GLN A 159 4.18 2.97 16.33
N ASP A 160 4.36 2.83 17.64
CA ASP A 160 3.31 3.12 18.62
C ASP A 160 2.90 4.60 18.57
N ASN A 161 3.87 5.51 18.51
CA ASN A 161 3.59 6.95 18.38
C ASN A 161 2.81 7.25 17.09
N ILE A 162 3.21 6.68 15.95
CA ILE A 162 2.50 6.86 14.66
C ILE A 162 1.07 6.33 14.75
N LEU A 163 0.84 5.19 15.40
CA LEU A 163 -0.50 4.63 15.59
C LEU A 163 -1.38 5.51 16.49
N GLU A 164 -0.79 6.16 17.50
CA GLU A 164 -1.46 7.14 18.34
C GLU A 164 -1.78 8.43 17.57
N ASP A 165 -0.84 8.92 16.76
CA ASP A 165 -1.05 10.08 15.89
C ASP A 165 -2.18 9.85 14.90
N TYR A 166 -2.29 8.66 14.30
CA TYR A 166 -3.45 8.33 13.45
C TYR A 166 -4.78 8.40 14.22
N ALA A 167 -4.81 7.92 15.47
CA ALA A 167 -6.02 8.02 16.29
C ALA A 167 -6.39 9.49 16.61
N ASN A 168 -5.39 10.34 16.84
CA ASN A 168 -5.56 11.78 17.02
C ASN A 168 -6.06 12.45 15.73
N ASP A 169 -5.53 12.05 14.57
CA ASP A 169 -5.97 12.54 13.27
C ASP A 169 -7.43 12.15 12.96
N PHE A 170 -7.87 10.96 13.39
CA PHE A 170 -9.29 10.58 13.28
C PHE A 170 -10.17 11.57 14.04
N ALA A 171 -9.79 11.94 15.26
CA ALA A 171 -10.54 12.90 16.08
C ALA A 171 -10.55 14.31 15.47
N LYS A 172 -9.46 14.72 14.81
CA LYS A 172 -9.27 16.05 14.25
C LYS A 172 -9.99 16.23 12.90
N TYR A 173 -9.92 15.24 12.02
CA TYR A 173 -10.29 15.38 10.60
C TYR A 173 -11.55 14.62 10.21
N ALA A 174 -11.98 13.61 10.96
CA ALA A 174 -13.22 12.91 10.64
C ALA A 174 -14.47 13.66 11.18
N PRO A 175 -15.66 13.41 10.61
CA PRO A 175 -16.90 13.86 11.23
C PRO A 175 -17.05 13.26 12.64
N ASN A 176 -17.47 14.08 13.60
CA ASN A 176 -17.55 13.67 15.01
C ASN A 176 -18.33 12.35 15.24
N ASN A 177 -19.41 12.15 14.48
CA ASN A 177 -20.24 10.95 14.56
C ASN A 177 -19.56 9.69 13.99
N ASP A 178 -18.50 9.84 13.19
CA ASP A 178 -17.79 8.74 12.53
C ASP A 178 -16.50 8.37 13.24
N VAL A 179 -15.94 9.24 14.07
CA VAL A 179 -14.71 8.96 14.85
C VAL A 179 -14.77 7.61 15.59
N PRO A 180 -15.82 7.30 16.39
CA PRO A 180 -15.90 6.01 17.04
C PRO A 180 -15.98 4.83 16.06
N LYS A 181 -16.68 5.00 14.93
CA LYS A 181 -16.85 3.95 13.91
C LYS A 181 -15.52 3.67 13.19
N ILE A 182 -14.76 4.73 12.86
CA ILE A 182 -13.42 4.65 12.26
C ILE A 182 -12.50 3.86 13.21
N ASN A 183 -12.49 4.21 14.49
CA ASN A 183 -11.70 3.51 15.49
C ASN A 183 -12.09 2.02 15.62
N TRP A 184 -13.37 1.69 15.61
CA TRP A 184 -13.81 0.30 15.67
C TRP A 184 -13.34 -0.51 14.45
N ILE A 185 -13.51 0.05 13.24
CA ILE A 185 -13.01 -0.60 12.01
C ILE A 185 -11.50 -0.76 12.09
N TRP A 186 -10.77 0.33 12.38
CA TRP A 186 -9.33 0.34 12.50
C TRP A 186 -8.83 -0.74 13.45
N GLN A 187 -9.43 -0.85 14.62
CA GLN A 187 -9.07 -1.87 15.63
C GLN A 187 -9.40 -3.30 15.19
N SER A 188 -10.44 -3.51 14.39
CA SER A 188 -10.88 -4.84 13.98
C SER A 188 -10.03 -5.48 12.88
N VAL A 189 -9.33 -4.68 12.04
CA VAL A 189 -8.63 -5.17 10.85
C VAL A 189 -7.62 -6.29 11.16
N PRO A 190 -6.68 -6.18 12.13
CA PRO A 190 -5.72 -7.25 12.39
C PRO A 190 -6.39 -8.57 12.81
N GLN A 191 -7.45 -8.48 13.62
CA GLN A 191 -8.18 -9.65 14.09
C GLN A 191 -8.96 -10.35 12.98
N GLN A 192 -9.50 -9.57 12.02
CA GLN A 192 -10.23 -10.14 10.89
C GLN A 192 -9.29 -10.78 9.87
N LEU A 193 -8.10 -10.19 9.64
CA LEU A 193 -7.07 -10.76 8.76
C LEU A 193 -6.46 -12.06 9.31
N ALA A 194 -6.43 -12.24 10.63
CA ALA A 194 -5.89 -13.45 11.27
C ALA A 194 -6.82 -14.66 11.20
N LYS A 195 -8.07 -14.51 10.75
CA LYS A 195 -9.02 -15.63 10.64
C LYS A 195 -8.77 -16.40 9.34
N GLU A 196 -9.11 -17.70 9.34
CA GLU A 196 -9.03 -18.54 8.11
C GLU A 196 -9.80 -17.96 6.93
N ASN A 197 -10.94 -17.31 7.20
CA ASN A 197 -11.68 -16.54 6.23
C ASN A 197 -11.48 -15.06 6.53
N ASN A 198 -10.49 -14.43 5.88
CA ASN A 198 -10.14 -13.01 6.04
C ASN A 198 -11.12 -12.05 5.34
N LYS A 199 -12.31 -12.50 4.96
CA LYS A 199 -13.40 -11.61 4.56
C LYS A 199 -13.68 -10.61 5.68
N PHE A 200 -13.84 -9.34 5.28
CA PHE A 200 -14.23 -8.30 6.21
C PHE A 200 -15.73 -8.39 6.54
N PHE A 201 -16.06 -8.53 7.82
CA PHE A 201 -17.43 -8.58 8.32
C PHE A 201 -17.71 -7.37 9.20
N PHE A 202 -18.64 -6.53 8.81
CA PHE A 202 -19.07 -5.38 9.61
C PHE A 202 -19.65 -5.80 10.98
N SER A 203 -20.30 -6.94 11.06
CA SER A 203 -20.79 -7.51 12.33
C SER A 203 -19.68 -7.87 13.32
N HIS A 204 -18.46 -8.13 12.85
CA HIS A 204 -17.28 -8.38 13.69
C HIS A 204 -16.61 -7.10 14.17
N VAL A 205 -16.93 -5.95 13.58
CA VAL A 205 -16.40 -4.65 14.01
C VAL A 205 -17.01 -4.20 15.32
N LYS A 206 -18.34 -4.30 15.44
CA LYS A 206 -19.09 -3.96 16.64
C LYS A 206 -20.43 -4.67 16.62
N GLU A 207 -20.75 -5.33 17.73
CA GLU A 207 -22.04 -6.01 17.89
C GLU A 207 -23.22 -5.06 17.59
N GLY A 208 -24.22 -5.56 16.87
CA GLY A 208 -25.42 -4.80 16.48
C GLY A 208 -25.23 -3.79 15.36
N LYS A 209 -24.03 -3.61 14.81
CA LYS A 209 -23.77 -2.71 13.66
C LYS A 209 -23.83 -3.48 12.34
N ARG A 210 -24.34 -2.80 11.31
CA ARG A 210 -24.47 -3.31 9.93
C ARG A 210 -23.59 -2.48 8.99
N SER A 211 -23.46 -2.92 7.73
CA SER A 211 -22.64 -2.23 6.72
C SER A 211 -23.06 -0.76 6.57
N LYS A 212 -24.34 -0.46 6.42
CA LYS A 212 -24.88 0.90 6.31
C LYS A 212 -24.49 1.84 7.46
N ASP A 213 -24.11 1.30 8.62
CA ASP A 213 -23.72 2.11 9.78
C ASP A 213 -22.22 2.44 9.77
N LEU A 214 -21.42 1.71 9.00
CA LEU A 214 -19.96 1.68 9.06
C LEU A 214 -19.27 1.95 7.70
N GLU A 215 -20.01 1.92 6.58
CA GLU A 215 -19.44 2.11 5.24
C GLU A 215 -18.71 3.45 5.08
N ASP A 216 -19.31 4.54 5.54
CA ASP A 216 -18.69 5.88 5.47
C ASP A 216 -17.35 5.94 6.23
N ALA A 217 -17.29 5.25 7.38
CA ALA A 217 -16.08 5.17 8.19
C ALA A 217 -14.99 4.32 7.51
N LEU A 218 -15.35 3.24 6.82
CA LEU A 218 -14.43 2.46 6.02
C LEU A 218 -13.91 3.27 4.81
N GLU A 219 -14.82 3.94 4.10
CA GLU A 219 -14.43 4.81 2.99
C GLU A 219 -13.51 5.96 3.44
N TRP A 220 -13.73 6.48 4.65
CA TRP A 220 -12.82 7.47 5.24
C TRP A 220 -11.40 6.90 5.38
N LEU A 221 -11.24 5.70 5.97
CA LEU A 221 -9.93 5.04 6.12
C LEU A 221 -9.27 4.73 4.77
N LYS A 222 -10.04 4.32 3.75
CA LYS A 222 -9.56 4.11 2.37
C LYS A 222 -9.07 5.41 1.75
N ASN A 223 -9.84 6.51 1.89
CA ASN A 223 -9.47 7.83 1.36
C ASN A 223 -8.28 8.45 2.08
N ALA A 224 -8.11 8.16 3.38
CA ALA A 224 -6.93 8.51 4.15
C ALA A 224 -5.68 7.69 3.74
N GLY A 225 -5.86 6.64 2.94
CA GLY A 225 -4.76 5.78 2.51
C GLY A 225 -4.23 4.83 3.58
N LEU A 226 -4.97 4.65 4.68
CA LEU A 226 -4.56 3.81 5.82
C LEU A 226 -4.91 2.33 5.62
N VAL A 227 -5.96 2.07 4.84
CA VAL A 227 -6.38 0.71 4.50
C VAL A 227 -6.67 0.58 3.00
N THR A 228 -6.59 -0.65 2.53
CA THR A 228 -6.99 -1.06 1.17
C THR A 228 -8.03 -2.16 1.25
N ALA A 229 -9.12 -2.01 0.51
CA ALA A 229 -10.08 -3.08 0.29
C ALA A 229 -9.68 -3.88 -0.96
N LEU A 230 -9.59 -5.19 -0.82
CA LEU A 230 -9.39 -6.14 -1.92
C LEU A 230 -10.74 -6.79 -2.22
N GLU A 231 -11.27 -6.56 -3.41
CA GLU A 231 -12.62 -6.98 -3.80
C GLU A 231 -12.63 -8.39 -4.41
N LEU A 232 -13.75 -9.08 -4.24
CA LEU A 232 -13.97 -10.41 -4.82
C LEU A 232 -14.35 -10.30 -6.29
N VAL A 233 -13.81 -11.20 -7.12
CA VAL A 233 -14.32 -11.50 -8.45
C VAL A 233 -14.75 -12.96 -8.51
N ASN A 234 -16.04 -13.22 -8.63
CA ASN A 234 -16.57 -14.58 -8.72
C ASN A 234 -16.39 -15.19 -10.10
N ASN A 235 -16.63 -14.39 -11.14
CA ASN A 235 -16.45 -14.78 -12.53
C ASN A 235 -15.36 -13.92 -13.16
N PRO A 236 -14.12 -14.43 -13.27
CA PRO A 236 -12.99 -13.66 -13.76
C PRO A 236 -13.05 -13.52 -15.29
N GLU A 237 -13.77 -12.50 -15.72
CA GLU A 237 -13.86 -12.02 -17.10
C GLU A 237 -13.33 -10.58 -17.17
N LEU A 238 -12.77 -10.21 -18.32
CA LEU A 238 -12.24 -8.88 -18.56
C LEU A 238 -13.36 -7.89 -18.96
N PRO A 239 -13.33 -6.67 -18.43
CA PRO A 239 -12.43 -6.17 -17.38
C PRO A 239 -12.86 -6.67 -15.99
N LEU A 240 -11.88 -7.01 -15.14
CA LEU A 240 -12.15 -7.54 -13.79
C LEU A 240 -12.96 -6.57 -12.94
N SER A 241 -12.72 -5.28 -13.09
CA SER A 241 -13.43 -4.22 -12.35
C SER A 241 -14.95 -4.25 -12.58
N PHE A 242 -15.41 -4.75 -13.72
CA PHE A 242 -16.83 -4.87 -14.05
C PHE A 242 -17.51 -6.04 -13.34
N ASN A 243 -16.71 -7.06 -12.99
CA ASN A 243 -17.15 -8.30 -12.37
C ASN A 243 -16.83 -8.34 -10.87
N ALA A 244 -16.32 -7.24 -10.31
CA ALA A 244 -15.99 -7.13 -8.89
C ALA A 244 -17.26 -6.98 -8.04
N ASP A 245 -17.31 -7.75 -6.94
CA ASP A 245 -18.36 -7.66 -5.93
C ASP A 245 -17.89 -6.75 -4.78
N ALA A 246 -18.29 -5.48 -4.85
CA ALA A 246 -17.97 -4.49 -3.82
C ALA A 246 -18.58 -4.81 -2.43
N SER A 247 -19.51 -5.76 -2.35
CA SER A 247 -20.10 -6.19 -1.06
C SER A 247 -19.28 -7.30 -0.38
N TYR A 248 -18.31 -7.87 -1.10
CA TYR A 248 -17.47 -8.95 -0.60
C TYR A 248 -16.00 -8.60 -0.78
N PHE A 249 -15.33 -8.21 0.29
CA PHE A 249 -13.95 -7.74 0.26
C PHE A 249 -13.17 -8.14 1.52
N LYS A 250 -11.86 -8.05 1.43
CA LYS A 250 -10.90 -8.15 2.52
C LYS A 250 -10.32 -6.75 2.78
N VAL A 251 -9.92 -6.42 4.00
CA VAL A 251 -9.33 -5.12 4.36
C VAL A 251 -7.93 -5.32 4.90
N TYR A 252 -6.97 -4.66 4.28
CA TYR A 252 -5.55 -4.72 4.62
C TYR A 252 -5.02 -3.35 5.05
N LEU A 253 -3.97 -3.31 5.86
CA LEU A 253 -3.29 -2.06 6.21
C LEU A 253 -2.36 -1.62 5.07
N ALA A 254 -2.13 -0.31 5.00
CA ALA A 254 -1.22 0.28 4.02
C ALA A 254 0.26 -0.09 4.26
N ASP A 255 0.59 -0.51 5.48
CA ASP A 255 1.95 -0.87 5.88
C ASP A 255 1.99 -2.19 6.66
N VAL A 256 2.93 -3.08 6.28
CA VAL A 256 3.07 -4.40 6.90
C VAL A 256 3.70 -4.32 8.30
N GLY A 257 4.60 -3.35 8.54
CA GLY A 257 5.22 -3.13 9.85
C GLY A 257 4.19 -2.69 10.89
N LEU A 258 3.30 -1.76 10.52
CA LEU A 258 2.18 -1.38 11.38
C LEU A 258 1.21 -2.54 11.63
N LEU A 259 0.96 -3.38 10.62
CA LEU A 259 0.14 -4.60 10.84
C LEU A 259 0.84 -5.54 11.82
N CYS A 260 2.13 -5.80 11.63
CA CYS A 260 2.94 -6.64 12.51
C CYS A 260 2.89 -6.13 13.95
N ARG A 261 3.10 -4.82 14.16
CA ARG A 261 3.01 -4.17 15.48
C ARG A 261 1.65 -4.34 16.12
N ARG A 262 0.57 -4.13 15.36
CA ARG A 262 -0.81 -4.24 15.84
C ARG A 262 -1.26 -5.69 16.12
N CYS A 263 -0.59 -6.67 15.54
CA CYS A 263 -0.77 -8.09 15.89
C CYS A 263 -0.03 -8.47 17.19
N GLY A 264 0.65 -7.53 17.85
CA GLY A 264 1.43 -7.80 19.07
C GLY A 264 2.71 -8.58 18.82
N LEU A 265 3.20 -8.60 17.57
CA LEU A 265 4.42 -9.27 17.19
C LEU A 265 5.65 -8.37 17.45
N ASN A 266 6.73 -8.97 17.92
CA ASN A 266 8.00 -8.31 18.14
C ASN A 266 9.13 -9.07 17.42
N ALA A 267 10.37 -8.56 17.52
CA ALA A 267 11.52 -9.15 16.87
C ALA A 267 11.73 -10.62 17.27
N ASP A 268 11.64 -10.94 18.56
CA ASP A 268 11.81 -12.32 19.04
C ASP A 268 10.76 -13.24 18.42
N THR A 269 9.49 -12.84 18.40
CA THR A 269 8.42 -13.68 17.85
C THR A 269 8.55 -13.95 16.36
N VAL A 270 8.99 -12.96 15.59
CA VAL A 270 9.13 -13.06 14.13
C VAL A 270 10.42 -13.79 13.74
N LEU A 271 11.54 -13.44 14.37
CA LEU A 271 12.84 -14.00 14.00
C LEU A 271 13.00 -15.45 14.42
N THR A 272 12.41 -15.84 15.57
CA THR A 272 12.39 -17.24 16.03
C THR A 272 11.26 -18.08 15.44
N GLU A 273 10.38 -17.46 14.61
CA GLU A 273 9.20 -18.12 14.04
C GLU A 273 8.31 -18.79 15.12
N SER A 274 8.03 -18.04 16.18
CA SER A 274 7.21 -18.50 17.30
C SER A 274 5.82 -19.00 16.88
N ALA A 275 5.12 -19.71 17.75
CA ALA A 275 3.74 -20.14 17.51
C ALA A 275 2.80 -18.95 17.25
N LEU A 276 2.99 -17.83 17.96
CA LEU A 276 2.23 -16.61 17.74
C LEU A 276 2.45 -16.06 16.31
N TYR A 277 3.72 -15.98 15.86
CA TYR A 277 4.03 -15.51 14.49
C TYR A 277 3.38 -16.41 13.44
N LYS A 278 3.41 -17.73 13.62
CA LYS A 278 2.82 -18.70 12.67
C LYS A 278 1.32 -18.44 12.45
N ASN A 279 0.60 -17.98 13.47
CA ASN A 279 -0.83 -17.65 13.35
C ASN A 279 -1.10 -16.42 12.48
N PHE A 280 -0.14 -15.48 12.41
CA PHE A 280 -0.28 -14.23 11.65
C PHE A 280 0.53 -14.21 10.36
N LYS A 281 1.45 -15.16 10.17
CA LYS A 281 2.39 -15.19 9.03
C LYS A 281 1.68 -15.12 7.68
N GLY A 282 0.53 -15.81 7.53
CA GLY A 282 -0.29 -15.74 6.33
C GLY A 282 -0.83 -14.33 6.07
N ALA A 283 -1.46 -13.71 7.08
CA ALA A 283 -2.01 -12.37 6.99
C ALA A 283 -0.94 -11.30 6.66
N LEU A 284 0.24 -11.40 7.28
CA LEU A 284 1.37 -10.51 6.98
C LEU A 284 1.87 -10.69 5.55
N THR A 285 1.94 -11.94 5.08
CA THR A 285 2.37 -12.25 3.71
C THR A 285 1.37 -11.72 2.68
N GLU A 286 0.07 -11.93 2.88
CA GLU A 286 -0.95 -11.38 1.98
C GLU A 286 -0.94 -9.85 1.99
N ASN A 287 -0.82 -9.22 3.19
CA ASN A 287 -0.72 -7.75 3.28
C ASN A 287 0.50 -7.21 2.54
N TYR A 288 1.65 -7.86 2.71
CA TYR A 288 2.88 -7.51 2.00
C TYR A 288 2.70 -7.63 0.47
N VAL A 289 2.22 -8.77 -0.01
CA VAL A 289 2.00 -9.00 -1.45
C VAL A 289 1.05 -7.96 -2.02
N LEU A 290 -0.09 -7.70 -1.35
CA LEU A 290 -1.05 -6.69 -1.80
C LEU A 290 -0.40 -5.31 -1.92
N THR A 291 0.32 -4.87 -0.89
CA THR A 291 0.94 -3.53 -0.90
C THR A 291 2.03 -3.41 -1.96
N GLU A 292 2.82 -4.45 -2.18
CA GLU A 292 3.82 -4.46 -3.26
C GLU A 292 3.17 -4.47 -4.67
N LEU A 293 2.09 -5.22 -4.89
CA LEU A 293 1.35 -5.18 -6.15
C LEU A 293 0.83 -3.76 -6.45
N ILE A 294 0.25 -3.09 -5.45
CA ILE A 294 -0.23 -1.70 -5.59
C ILE A 294 0.93 -0.74 -5.93
N LYS A 295 2.08 -0.87 -5.28
CA LYS A 295 3.29 -0.06 -5.58
C LYS A 295 3.79 -0.29 -7.00
N LEU A 296 3.60 -1.49 -7.54
CA LEU A 296 3.83 -1.81 -8.95
C LEU A 296 2.75 -1.26 -9.89
N LYS A 297 1.76 -0.49 -9.39
CA LYS A 297 0.61 0.02 -10.15
C LYS A 297 -0.23 -1.11 -10.77
N ILE A 298 -0.39 -2.19 -10.03
CA ILE A 298 -1.28 -3.30 -10.34
C ILE A 298 -2.53 -3.13 -9.47
N ALA A 299 -3.72 -3.31 -10.06
CA ALA A 299 -5.00 -3.33 -9.36
C ALA A 299 -5.42 -4.80 -9.11
N PRO A 300 -5.16 -5.37 -7.93
CA PRO A 300 -5.49 -6.76 -7.66
C PRO A 300 -6.93 -6.92 -7.17
N TYR A 301 -7.44 -8.11 -7.39
CA TYR A 301 -8.69 -8.67 -6.87
C TYR A 301 -8.39 -10.04 -6.25
N PHE A 302 -9.36 -10.69 -5.61
CA PHE A 302 -9.26 -12.10 -5.26
C PHE A 302 -10.41 -12.90 -5.86
N TRP A 303 -10.26 -14.21 -5.92
CA TRP A 303 -11.26 -15.09 -6.51
C TRP A 303 -11.70 -16.18 -5.54
N ARG A 304 -12.99 -16.57 -5.67
CA ARG A 304 -13.53 -17.75 -4.98
C ARG A 304 -14.36 -18.59 -5.92
N SER A 305 -14.30 -19.91 -5.73
CA SER A 305 -15.21 -20.87 -6.34
C SER A 305 -16.18 -21.39 -5.29
N GLY A 306 -17.29 -20.70 -5.11
CA GLY A 306 -18.22 -21.01 -4.02
C GLY A 306 -17.53 -21.01 -2.66
N ASN A 307 -17.68 -22.11 -1.91
CA ASN A 307 -17.05 -22.30 -0.61
C ASN A 307 -15.81 -23.22 -0.64
N THR A 308 -15.36 -23.65 -1.81
CA THR A 308 -14.40 -24.76 -1.94
C THR A 308 -12.98 -24.34 -2.27
N ALA A 309 -12.79 -23.21 -2.94
CA ALA A 309 -11.47 -22.72 -3.33
C ALA A 309 -11.42 -21.20 -3.30
N GLU A 310 -10.28 -20.67 -2.87
CA GLU A 310 -9.98 -19.25 -2.88
C GLU A 310 -8.56 -19.04 -3.44
N LEU A 311 -8.42 -18.08 -4.35
CA LEU A 311 -7.14 -17.61 -4.87
C LEU A 311 -6.84 -16.26 -4.27
N ASP A 312 -5.64 -16.09 -3.73
CA ASP A 312 -5.27 -14.93 -2.93
C ASP A 312 -5.34 -13.63 -3.74
N PHE A 313 -4.83 -13.64 -4.99
CA PHE A 313 -4.90 -12.48 -5.87
C PHE A 313 -5.09 -12.88 -7.33
N LEU A 314 -5.70 -11.98 -8.07
CA LEU A 314 -5.68 -11.96 -9.53
C LEU A 314 -5.68 -10.52 -10.03
N PHE A 315 -5.11 -10.28 -11.20
CA PHE A 315 -5.06 -8.96 -11.81
C PHE A 315 -5.10 -9.06 -13.34
N GLU A 316 -5.31 -7.92 -13.99
CA GLU A 316 -5.27 -7.80 -15.44
C GLU A 316 -3.88 -7.37 -15.93
N ASP A 317 -3.39 -8.01 -16.97
CA ASP A 317 -2.25 -7.55 -17.74
C ASP A 317 -2.50 -7.80 -19.22
N LYS A 318 -2.45 -6.76 -20.08
CA LYS A 318 -2.57 -6.86 -21.55
C LYS A 318 -3.67 -7.82 -22.05
N ASN A 319 -4.89 -7.62 -21.62
CA ASN A 319 -6.05 -8.45 -21.99
C ASN A 319 -5.98 -9.92 -21.50
N GLN A 320 -5.21 -10.20 -20.48
CA GLN A 320 -5.20 -11.51 -19.82
C GLN A 320 -5.38 -11.37 -18.32
N ILE A 321 -5.88 -12.41 -17.70
CA ILE A 321 -6.04 -12.52 -16.25
C ILE A 321 -4.86 -13.32 -15.70
N VAL A 322 -4.17 -12.76 -14.71
CA VAL A 322 -2.99 -13.35 -14.09
C VAL A 322 -3.32 -13.78 -12.67
N PRO A 323 -3.40 -15.08 -12.37
CA PRO A 323 -3.60 -15.59 -11.02
C PRO A 323 -2.31 -15.53 -10.19
N VAL A 324 -2.47 -15.23 -8.91
CA VAL A 324 -1.38 -15.19 -7.93
C VAL A 324 -1.80 -15.91 -6.66
N GLU A 325 -1.00 -16.88 -6.24
CA GLU A 325 -1.11 -17.55 -4.96
C GLU A 325 0.06 -17.14 -4.08
N ALA A 326 -0.23 -16.59 -2.89
CA ALA A 326 0.78 -16.15 -1.92
C ALA A 326 0.86 -17.12 -0.76
N LYS A 327 2.05 -17.63 -0.45
CA LYS A 327 2.28 -18.54 0.67
C LYS A 327 3.49 -18.11 1.48
N ALA A 328 3.32 -18.15 2.79
CA ALA A 328 4.39 -17.80 3.73
C ALA A 328 5.47 -18.88 3.85
N GLU A 329 5.20 -20.12 3.39
CA GLU A 329 6.05 -21.28 3.53
C GLU A 329 6.68 -21.72 2.19
N ILE A 330 7.74 -22.53 2.24
CA ILE A 330 8.42 -23.07 1.05
C ILE A 330 7.59 -24.19 0.39
N HIS A 331 6.96 -25.03 1.21
CA HIS A 331 6.22 -26.22 0.74
C HIS A 331 4.72 -25.99 0.89
N THR A 332 4.06 -25.62 -0.19
CA THR A 332 2.62 -25.38 -0.17
C THR A 332 1.92 -26.04 -1.34
N ARG A 333 0.92 -26.85 -1.02
CA ARG A 333 -0.02 -27.35 -2.01
C ARG A 333 -1.00 -26.23 -2.35
N ALA A 334 -0.90 -25.70 -3.56
CA ALA A 334 -1.78 -24.63 -4.07
C ALA A 334 -2.96 -25.23 -4.84
N LYS A 335 -3.85 -25.94 -4.13
CA LYS A 335 -5.00 -26.61 -4.77
C LYS A 335 -5.95 -25.62 -5.47
N SER A 336 -6.18 -24.48 -4.84
CA SER A 336 -7.04 -23.43 -5.39
C SER A 336 -6.45 -22.82 -6.66
N TYR A 337 -5.14 -22.59 -6.66
CA TYR A 337 -4.43 -22.11 -7.85
C TYR A 337 -4.54 -23.11 -9.02
N SER A 338 -4.25 -24.39 -8.77
CA SER A 338 -4.37 -25.42 -9.82
C SER A 338 -5.80 -25.59 -10.32
N LEU A 339 -6.82 -25.45 -9.43
CA LEU A 339 -8.22 -25.44 -9.84
C LEU A 339 -8.54 -24.24 -10.74
N PHE A 340 -8.04 -23.07 -10.41
CA PHE A 340 -8.20 -21.86 -11.22
C PHE A 340 -7.57 -22.04 -12.59
N CYS A 341 -6.31 -22.48 -12.66
CA CYS A 341 -5.60 -22.72 -13.91
C CYS A 341 -6.32 -23.74 -14.80
N LYS A 342 -6.79 -24.84 -14.21
CA LYS A 342 -7.57 -25.85 -14.96
C LYS A 342 -8.88 -25.29 -15.52
N LYS A 343 -9.56 -24.41 -14.78
CA LYS A 343 -10.88 -23.87 -15.18
C LYS A 343 -10.78 -22.76 -16.19
N TYR A 344 -9.82 -21.84 -16.03
CA TYR A 344 -9.75 -20.60 -16.80
C TYR A 344 -8.57 -20.53 -17.76
N GLN A 345 -7.63 -21.47 -17.68
CA GLN A 345 -6.47 -21.64 -18.58
C GLN A 345 -5.70 -20.33 -18.85
N PRO A 346 -5.29 -19.57 -17.79
CA PRO A 346 -4.50 -18.38 -18.01
C PRO A 346 -3.15 -18.75 -18.61
N ARG A 347 -2.60 -17.87 -19.47
CA ARG A 347 -1.30 -18.10 -20.10
C ARG A 347 -0.16 -18.19 -19.07
N ILE A 348 -0.18 -17.29 -18.08
CA ILE A 348 0.84 -17.19 -17.03
C ILE A 348 0.18 -16.97 -15.66
N GLY A 349 0.84 -17.45 -14.61
CA GLY A 349 0.46 -17.18 -13.23
C GLY A 349 1.63 -17.31 -12.27
N PHE A 350 1.44 -16.88 -11.03
CA PHE A 350 2.51 -16.80 -10.05
C PHE A 350 2.18 -17.57 -8.77
N LYS A 351 3.17 -18.30 -8.26
CA LYS A 351 3.20 -18.83 -6.89
C LYS A 351 4.28 -18.08 -6.12
N MET A 352 3.86 -17.14 -5.26
CA MET A 352 4.75 -16.32 -4.44
C MET A 352 4.97 -16.98 -3.10
N SER A 353 6.22 -17.29 -2.77
CA SER A 353 6.58 -17.94 -1.51
C SER A 353 8.06 -17.67 -1.17
N MET A 354 8.57 -18.33 -0.13
CA MET A 354 10.02 -18.28 0.16
C MET A 354 10.84 -19.25 -0.73
N LYS A 355 10.20 -20.00 -1.63
CA LYS A 355 10.87 -20.86 -2.61
C LYS A 355 11.61 -20.00 -3.65
N ASN A 356 12.80 -20.44 -4.04
CA ASN A 356 13.60 -19.77 -5.07
C ASN A 356 12.89 -19.75 -6.43
N ILE A 357 13.38 -18.92 -7.34
CA ILE A 357 12.87 -18.79 -8.70
C ILE A 357 12.77 -20.16 -9.38
N GLY A 358 11.69 -20.39 -10.10
CA GLY A 358 11.51 -21.58 -10.91
C GLY A 358 10.29 -21.43 -11.82
N ILE A 359 10.34 -22.02 -12.99
CA ILE A 359 9.23 -22.05 -13.93
C ILE A 359 8.75 -23.49 -14.06
N ASN A 360 7.46 -23.67 -13.96
CA ASN A 360 6.78 -24.96 -14.09
C ASN A 360 5.49 -24.74 -14.90
N ASN A 361 4.86 -25.81 -15.35
CA ASN A 361 3.55 -25.76 -15.97
C ASN A 361 2.50 -26.35 -15.02
N ASP A 362 1.39 -25.63 -14.86
CA ASP A 362 0.18 -26.12 -14.17
C ASP A 362 -0.90 -26.30 -15.24
N GLY A 363 -0.94 -27.47 -15.89
CA GLY A 363 -1.63 -27.69 -17.15
C GLY A 363 -0.99 -26.89 -18.29
N ASP A 364 -1.78 -26.06 -18.98
CA ASP A 364 -1.29 -25.17 -20.04
C ASP A 364 -0.80 -23.80 -19.52
N THR A 365 -0.90 -23.56 -18.21
CA THR A 365 -0.47 -22.31 -17.58
C THR A 365 1.02 -22.34 -17.24
N GLU A 366 1.81 -21.42 -17.81
CA GLU A 366 3.18 -21.18 -17.32
C GLU A 366 3.11 -20.62 -15.88
N THR A 367 3.65 -21.33 -14.93
CA THR A 367 3.63 -20.96 -13.52
C THR A 367 5.00 -20.57 -13.05
N VAL A 368 5.17 -19.32 -12.68
CA VAL A 368 6.39 -18.77 -12.11
C VAL A 368 6.36 -18.90 -10.59
N SER A 369 7.31 -19.66 -10.01
CA SER A 369 7.63 -19.55 -8.60
C SER A 369 8.45 -18.29 -8.41
N LEU A 370 7.83 -17.23 -7.88
CA LEU A 370 8.50 -15.96 -7.63
C LEU A 370 8.74 -15.80 -6.12
N PRO A 371 10.00 -15.72 -5.66
CA PRO A 371 10.28 -15.47 -4.24
C PRO A 371 9.64 -14.17 -3.76
N LEU A 372 9.06 -14.18 -2.55
CA LEU A 372 8.49 -12.98 -1.94
C LEU A 372 9.48 -11.82 -1.92
N TYR A 373 10.74 -12.10 -1.66
CA TYR A 373 11.81 -11.10 -1.65
C TYR A 373 12.24 -10.59 -3.04
N LEU A 374 11.61 -11.04 -4.13
CA LEU A 374 11.83 -10.54 -5.50
C LEU A 374 10.56 -10.04 -6.17
N LEU A 375 9.51 -9.74 -5.40
CA LEU A 375 8.20 -9.38 -5.95
C LEU A 375 8.27 -8.16 -6.88
N TRP A 376 9.21 -7.23 -6.67
CA TRP A 376 9.43 -6.10 -7.58
C TRP A 376 9.79 -6.50 -9.01
N ASN A 377 10.25 -7.74 -9.23
CA ASN A 377 10.58 -8.27 -10.56
C ASN A 377 9.35 -8.87 -11.28
N LEU A 378 8.17 -8.91 -10.67
CA LEU A 378 6.96 -9.55 -11.23
C LEU A 378 6.71 -9.12 -12.68
N LYS A 379 6.83 -7.82 -12.96
CA LYS A 379 6.56 -7.30 -14.32
C LYS A 379 7.54 -7.78 -15.38
N SER A 380 8.74 -8.23 -15.03
CA SER A 380 9.70 -8.77 -16.01
C SER A 380 9.28 -10.11 -16.60
N TYR A 381 8.32 -10.79 -15.99
CA TYR A 381 7.74 -12.05 -16.50
C TYR A 381 6.47 -11.84 -17.34
N LEU A 382 5.88 -10.64 -17.29
CA LEU A 382 4.69 -10.29 -18.05
C LEU A 382 5.09 -9.81 -19.44
N HIS A 383 4.84 -10.61 -20.48
CA HIS A 383 5.24 -10.36 -21.88
C HIS A 383 4.11 -9.85 -22.76
#